data_7e087a578bde6685b6d0a42119cb51c3
#
_entry.id   7e087a578bde6685b6d0a42119cb51c3
#
_cell.length_a   1.000
_cell.length_b   1.000
_cell.length_c   1.000
_cell.angle_alpha   90.00
_cell.angle_beta   90.00
_cell.angle_gamma   90.00
#
_symmetry.space_group_name_H-M   'P 1'
#
loop_
_entity.id
_entity.type
_entity.pdbx_description
1 polymer ?
#
loop_
_entity_poly.entity_id
_entity_poly.type
_entity_poly.pdbx_seq_one_letter_code
_entity_poly.pdbx_strand_id
1 'polypeptide(L)'
;MGINLSNFLSSKSKNARMIDFQDLDHIDGLSISIVSANLYNDNRDDLSMFYFRDGANYASVYTQSKIVSENIKWNLSQKSKKIYSLLVNTRNANAFTGKQGYESLKKLSEIVSTGLTKKQEQDEDVPKKISSKEIMFGCTGTIG
;
A
#
# COMPACT_ATOMS: atom_id res chain seq x y z
N MET A 1 -20.04 -1.72 -6.78
CA MET A 1 -20.26 -0.29 -7.13
C MET A 1 -18.91 0.27 -7.57
N GLY A 2 -18.76 0.58 -8.85
CA GLY A 2 -17.54 1.21 -9.37
C GLY A 2 -17.43 2.64 -8.87
N ILE A 3 -16.26 3.01 -8.36
CA ILE A 3 -15.97 4.39 -7.98
C ILE A 3 -15.76 5.18 -9.28
N ASN A 4 -16.64 6.13 -9.57
CA ASN A 4 -16.45 7.04 -10.71
C ASN A 4 -15.40 8.09 -10.33
N LEU A 5 -14.13 7.77 -10.62
CA LEU A 5 -12.98 8.64 -10.35
C LEU A 5 -13.05 9.99 -11.10
N SER A 6 -13.74 10.05 -12.24
CA SER A 6 -13.87 11.29 -13.02
C SER A 6 -14.60 12.38 -12.26
N ASN A 7 -15.67 12.03 -11.51
CA ASN A 7 -16.40 12.98 -10.69
C ASN A 7 -15.62 13.48 -9.46
N PHE A 8 -14.74 12.65 -8.92
CA PHE A 8 -13.91 13.03 -7.78
C PHE A 8 -12.79 14.01 -8.18
N LEU A 9 -12.18 13.83 -9.35
CA LEU A 9 -11.08 14.66 -9.82
C LEU A 9 -11.56 15.99 -10.44
N SER A 10 -12.74 16.02 -11.08
CA SER A 10 -13.28 17.23 -11.70
C SER A 10 -13.63 18.34 -10.71
N SER A 11 -13.87 18.01 -9.44
CA SER A 11 -14.28 19.00 -8.44
C SER A 11 -13.12 19.78 -7.80
N LYS A 12 -11.85 19.40 -8.00
CA LYS A 12 -10.73 19.90 -7.17
C LYS A 12 -9.59 20.65 -7.89
N SER A 13 -9.54 20.67 -9.21
CA SER A 13 -8.51 21.47 -9.91
C SER A 13 -8.93 21.92 -11.31
N LYS A 14 -8.99 23.22 -11.52
CA LYS A 14 -9.25 23.83 -12.86
C LYS A 14 -8.14 23.57 -13.89
N ASN A 15 -6.98 23.07 -13.46
CA ASN A 15 -5.78 22.90 -14.29
C ASN A 15 -5.34 21.42 -14.45
N ALA A 16 -6.04 20.47 -13.84
CA ALA A 16 -5.74 19.06 -14.05
C ALA A 16 -6.27 18.62 -15.42
N ARG A 17 -5.38 18.20 -16.33
CA ARG A 17 -5.79 17.43 -17.50
C ARG A 17 -6.45 16.15 -16.98
N MET A 18 -7.74 16.04 -17.15
CA MET A 18 -8.47 14.81 -16.89
C MET A 18 -7.99 13.74 -17.86
N ILE A 19 -7.43 12.68 -17.33
CA ILE A 19 -7.25 11.44 -18.07
C ILE A 19 -8.61 10.74 -18.00
N ASP A 20 -9.21 10.39 -19.14
CA ASP A 20 -10.36 9.50 -19.15
C ASP A 20 -9.89 8.14 -18.68
N PHE A 21 -10.22 7.83 -17.41
CA PHE A 21 -10.01 6.48 -16.88
C PHE A 21 -11.09 5.58 -17.49
N GLN A 22 -10.65 4.60 -18.25
CA GLN A 22 -11.52 3.52 -18.67
C GLN A 22 -11.92 2.70 -17.43
N ASP A 23 -13.14 2.17 -17.42
CA ASP A 23 -13.52 1.17 -16.43
C ASP A 23 -12.56 -0.02 -16.55
N LEU A 24 -11.88 -0.34 -15.46
CA LEU A 24 -10.97 -1.49 -15.42
C LEU A 24 -11.79 -2.75 -15.14
N ASP A 25 -11.48 -3.80 -15.89
CA ASP A 25 -12.02 -5.12 -15.62
C ASP A 25 -11.63 -5.61 -14.23
N HIS A 26 -12.45 -6.47 -13.65
CA HIS A 26 -12.17 -7.11 -12.38
C HIS A 26 -10.91 -7.98 -12.50
N ILE A 27 -10.00 -7.84 -11.54
CA ILE A 27 -8.80 -8.66 -11.43
C ILE A 27 -9.02 -9.70 -10.34
N ASP A 28 -9.13 -10.96 -10.72
CA ASP A 28 -9.30 -12.06 -9.77
C ASP A 28 -8.13 -12.12 -8.77
N GLY A 29 -8.49 -12.32 -7.50
CA GLY A 29 -7.52 -12.39 -6.41
C GLY A 29 -6.95 -11.05 -5.94
N LEU A 30 -7.36 -9.91 -6.53
CA LEU A 30 -7.01 -8.58 -6.06
C LEU A 30 -8.19 -7.96 -5.29
N SER A 31 -7.93 -7.52 -4.06
CA SER A 31 -8.85 -6.69 -3.27
C SER A 31 -8.17 -5.39 -2.90
N ILE A 32 -8.92 -4.29 -3.00
CA ILE A 32 -8.45 -2.96 -2.63
C ILE A 32 -9.34 -2.43 -1.50
N SER A 33 -8.71 -2.04 -0.41
CA SER A 33 -9.35 -1.39 0.73
C SER A 33 -8.79 0.01 0.91
N ILE A 34 -9.66 0.98 1.15
CA ILE A 34 -9.29 2.37 1.38
C ILE A 34 -9.98 2.82 2.66
N VAL A 35 -9.22 3.41 3.56
CA VAL A 35 -9.71 3.84 4.88
C VAL A 35 -9.06 5.14 5.32
N SER A 36 -9.70 5.83 6.26
CA SER A 36 -9.08 6.88 7.04
C SER A 36 -8.35 6.25 8.24
N ALA A 37 -7.03 6.37 8.27
CA ALA A 37 -6.19 6.02 9.41
C ALA A 37 -5.95 7.22 10.35
N ASN A 38 -6.72 8.31 10.15
CA ASN A 38 -6.59 9.57 10.91
C ASN A 38 -5.20 10.23 10.82
N LEU A 39 -4.51 10.05 9.70
CA LEU A 39 -3.27 10.79 9.45
C LEU A 39 -3.55 12.26 9.19
N TYR A 40 -4.77 12.59 8.74
CA TYR A 40 -5.30 13.95 8.62
C TYR A 40 -6.43 14.17 9.64
N ASN A 41 -6.66 15.43 10.01
CA ASN A 41 -7.68 15.77 10.99
C ASN A 41 -9.10 15.88 10.41
N ASP A 42 -9.32 15.55 9.14
CA ASP A 42 -10.55 15.78 8.39
C ASP A 42 -11.22 14.48 7.88
N ASN A 43 -10.91 13.34 8.46
CA ASN A 43 -11.46 12.00 8.13
C ASN A 43 -11.36 11.63 6.64
N ARG A 44 -10.39 12.19 5.92
CA ARG A 44 -10.16 11.76 4.52
C ARG A 44 -9.50 10.39 4.48
N ASP A 45 -9.73 9.71 3.40
CA ASP A 45 -9.04 8.47 3.08
C ASP A 45 -7.54 8.74 2.86
N ASP A 46 -6.72 8.13 3.69
CA ASP A 46 -5.28 8.38 3.75
C ASP A 46 -4.43 7.11 3.77
N LEU A 47 -5.08 5.94 3.84
CA LEU A 47 -4.44 4.64 3.79
C LEU A 47 -5.19 3.73 2.81
N SER A 48 -4.45 3.17 1.85
CA SER A 48 -4.94 2.13 0.95
C SER A 48 -4.14 0.86 1.09
N MET A 49 -4.82 -0.28 0.96
CA MET A 49 -4.22 -1.60 0.96
C MET A 49 -4.64 -2.36 -0.29
N PHE A 50 -3.66 -2.83 -1.04
CA PHE A 50 -3.84 -3.80 -2.10
C PHE A 50 -3.53 -5.18 -1.52
N TYR A 51 -4.49 -6.08 -1.55
CA TYR A 51 -4.33 -7.45 -1.09
C TYR A 51 -4.41 -8.40 -2.28
N PHE A 52 -3.39 -9.25 -2.42
CA PHE A 52 -3.27 -10.27 -3.45
C PHE A 52 -3.49 -11.64 -2.81
N ARG A 53 -4.68 -12.22 -2.98
CA ARG A 53 -5.10 -13.48 -2.35
C ARG A 53 -4.09 -14.62 -2.56
N ASP A 54 -3.59 -14.79 -3.78
CA ASP A 54 -2.68 -15.87 -4.16
C ASP A 54 -1.21 -15.43 -4.18
N GLY A 55 -0.97 -14.19 -3.75
CA GLY A 55 0.30 -13.51 -3.89
C GLY A 55 0.61 -13.11 -5.32
N ALA A 56 1.14 -11.91 -5.52
CA ALA A 56 1.52 -11.39 -6.82
C ALA A 56 3.03 -11.49 -7.05
N ASN A 57 3.43 -11.90 -8.24
CA ASN A 57 4.79 -11.67 -8.71
C ASN A 57 4.98 -10.17 -8.95
N TYR A 58 6.13 -9.64 -8.62
CA TYR A 58 6.38 -8.23 -8.77
C TYR A 58 7.76 -7.94 -9.35
N ALA A 59 7.88 -6.81 -10.00
CA ALA A 59 9.14 -6.19 -10.36
C ALA A 59 9.13 -4.76 -9.85
N SER A 60 10.27 -4.26 -9.40
CA SER A 60 10.37 -2.93 -8.83
C SER A 60 11.63 -2.21 -9.30
N VAL A 61 11.49 -0.91 -9.49
CA VAL A 61 12.60 0.00 -9.73
C VAL A 61 12.60 1.05 -8.62
N TYR A 62 13.77 1.45 -8.17
CA TYR A 62 13.92 2.38 -7.06
C TYR A 62 14.84 3.54 -7.45
N THR A 63 14.76 4.60 -6.66
CA THR A 63 15.63 5.76 -6.84
C THR A 63 17.10 5.40 -6.68
N GLN A 64 17.96 6.08 -7.42
CA GLN A 64 19.42 6.03 -7.26
C GLN A 64 19.93 7.11 -6.27
N SER A 65 19.04 7.84 -5.61
CA SER A 65 19.41 8.82 -4.58
C SER A 65 20.17 8.15 -3.45
N LYS A 66 21.18 8.83 -2.92
CA LYS A 66 21.89 8.41 -1.71
C LYS A 66 21.03 8.53 -0.45
N ILE A 67 20.00 9.36 -0.50
CA ILE A 67 19.03 9.56 0.60
C ILE A 67 17.75 8.85 0.20
N VAL A 68 17.42 7.78 0.93
CA VAL A 68 16.32 6.89 0.64
C VAL A 68 15.38 6.83 1.84
N SER A 69 14.08 6.89 1.60
CA SER A 69 13.07 6.75 2.66
C SER A 69 13.05 5.33 3.26
N GLU A 70 12.55 5.21 4.49
CA GLU A 70 12.59 3.95 5.22
C GLU A 70 11.70 2.87 4.58
N ASN A 71 10.60 3.25 3.93
CA ASN A 71 9.79 2.29 3.17
C ASN A 71 10.51 1.72 1.95
N ILE A 72 11.34 2.49 1.26
CA ILE A 72 12.19 1.97 0.17
C ILE A 72 13.26 1.04 0.73
N LYS A 73 13.91 1.39 1.84
CA LYS A 73 14.87 0.50 2.52
C LYS A 73 14.22 -0.81 2.95
N TRP A 74 13.00 -0.74 3.50
CA TRP A 74 12.21 -1.91 3.83
C TRP A 74 11.99 -2.78 2.59
N ASN A 75 11.42 -2.22 1.53
CA ASN A 75 11.10 -2.96 0.31
C ASN A 75 12.35 -3.60 -0.32
N LEU A 76 13.48 -2.89 -0.36
CA LEU A 76 14.76 -3.39 -0.85
C LEU A 76 15.32 -4.55 -0.01
N SER A 77 15.02 -4.57 1.29
CA SER A 77 15.49 -5.63 2.19
C SER A 77 14.70 -6.94 2.04
N GLN A 78 13.52 -6.89 1.41
CA GLN A 78 12.69 -8.07 1.21
C GLN A 78 13.21 -8.88 0.00
N LYS A 79 13.34 -10.18 0.20
CA LYS A 79 13.82 -11.13 -0.83
C LYS A 79 12.73 -12.12 -1.26
N SER A 80 11.48 -11.84 -0.91
CA SER A 80 10.37 -12.67 -1.34
C SER A 80 10.16 -12.55 -2.85
N LYS A 81 9.80 -13.65 -3.50
CA LYS A 81 9.44 -13.67 -4.92
C LYS A 81 8.01 -13.18 -5.16
N LYS A 82 7.18 -13.21 -4.13
CA LYS A 82 5.78 -12.78 -4.17
C LYS A 82 5.52 -11.77 -3.07
N ILE A 83 4.56 -10.88 -3.32
CA ILE A 83 3.97 -10.01 -2.31
C ILE A 83 2.50 -10.38 -2.14
N TYR A 84 2.02 -10.28 -0.91
CA TYR A 84 0.60 -10.48 -0.57
C TYR A 84 -0.10 -9.17 -0.28
N SER A 85 0.63 -8.11 0.05
CA SER A 85 0.04 -6.80 0.21
C SER A 85 1.02 -5.67 -0.10
N LEU A 86 0.45 -4.59 -0.67
CA LEU A 86 1.07 -3.28 -0.75
C LEU A 86 0.20 -2.31 0.03
N LEU A 87 0.76 -1.71 1.10
CA LEU A 87 0.14 -0.60 1.83
C LEU A 87 0.69 0.72 1.33
N VAL A 88 -0.20 1.66 1.06
CA VAL A 88 0.17 3.00 0.63
C VAL A 88 -0.51 4.01 1.55
N ASN A 89 0.28 4.86 2.21
CA ASN A 89 -0.23 5.98 2.97
C ASN A 89 0.08 7.32 2.30
N THR A 90 -0.78 8.29 2.58
CA THR A 90 -0.54 9.70 2.27
C THR A 90 -0.09 10.45 3.52
N ARG A 91 0.18 11.74 3.42
CA ARG A 91 0.63 12.69 4.44
C ARG A 91 2.10 12.55 4.85
N ASN A 92 2.60 11.39 5.19
CA ASN A 92 3.96 11.20 5.68
C ASN A 92 4.77 10.33 4.72
N ALA A 93 5.86 10.87 4.19
CA ALA A 93 6.72 10.17 3.22
C ALA A 93 7.64 9.12 3.87
N ASN A 94 7.68 9.01 5.20
CA ASN A 94 8.60 8.18 5.97
C ASN A 94 10.09 8.36 5.55
N ALA A 95 10.44 9.59 5.19
CA ALA A 95 11.79 10.01 4.85
C ALA A 95 12.39 10.84 5.99
N PHE A 96 13.67 10.64 6.28
CA PHE A 96 14.38 11.24 7.42
C PHE A 96 13.84 10.85 8.80
N THR A 97 13.08 9.78 8.90
CA THR A 97 12.53 9.26 10.15
C THR A 97 13.45 8.27 10.85
N GLY A 98 14.52 7.87 10.19
CA GLY A 98 15.58 7.03 10.74
C GLY A 98 15.10 5.68 11.25
N LYS A 99 15.76 5.17 12.29
CA LYS A 99 15.47 3.86 12.88
C LYS A 99 14.00 3.71 13.31
N GLN A 100 13.39 4.77 13.84
CA GLN A 100 12.00 4.74 14.30
C GLN A 100 11.04 4.48 13.15
N GLY A 101 11.24 5.13 12.00
CA GLY A 101 10.42 4.91 10.81
C GLY A 101 10.50 3.48 10.30
N TYR A 102 11.71 2.89 10.28
CA TYR A 102 11.91 1.50 9.87
C TYR A 102 11.25 0.49 10.83
N GLU A 103 11.43 0.66 12.14
CA GLU A 103 10.83 -0.21 13.15
C GLU A 103 9.28 -0.13 13.14
N SER A 104 8.73 1.05 12.82
CA SER A 104 7.28 1.21 12.65
C SER A 104 6.76 0.39 11.46
N LEU A 105 7.47 0.38 10.32
CA LEU A 105 7.12 -0.46 9.18
C LEU A 105 7.20 -1.95 9.50
N LYS A 106 8.22 -2.36 10.27
CA LYS A 106 8.36 -3.74 10.73
C LYS A 106 7.16 -4.17 11.57
N LYS A 107 6.77 -3.38 12.57
CA LYS A 107 5.57 -3.67 13.37
C LYS A 107 4.30 -3.71 12.53
N LEU A 108 4.15 -2.75 11.62
CA LEU A 108 2.99 -2.71 10.74
C LEU A 108 2.93 -3.93 9.83
N SER A 109 4.06 -4.38 9.28
CA SER A 109 4.12 -5.59 8.45
C SER A 109 3.73 -6.85 9.22
N GLU A 110 4.08 -6.95 10.50
CA GLU A 110 3.69 -8.06 11.39
C GLU A 110 2.19 -8.05 11.66
N ILE A 111 1.60 -6.88 11.91
CA ILE A 111 0.15 -6.72 12.11
C ILE A 111 -0.62 -7.12 10.85
N VAL A 112 -0.22 -6.57 9.70
CA VAL A 112 -0.87 -6.82 8.41
C VAL A 112 -0.76 -8.29 8.02
N SER A 113 0.43 -8.88 8.09
CA SER A 113 0.63 -10.29 7.73
C SER A 113 -0.17 -11.23 8.63
N THR A 114 -0.30 -10.92 9.92
CA THR A 114 -1.14 -11.67 10.86
C THR A 114 -2.62 -11.56 10.49
N GLY A 115 -3.10 -10.35 10.21
CA GLY A 115 -4.48 -10.11 9.80
C GLY A 115 -4.83 -10.82 8.49
N LEU A 116 -3.94 -10.73 7.48
CA LEU A 116 -4.15 -11.38 6.20
C LEU A 116 -4.06 -12.91 6.28
N THR A 117 -3.20 -13.46 7.16
CA THR A 117 -3.17 -14.90 7.42
C THR A 117 -4.50 -15.38 8.00
N LYS A 118 -5.07 -14.66 8.98
CA LYS A 118 -6.40 -14.98 9.52
C LYS A 118 -7.50 -14.88 8.46
N LYS A 119 -7.41 -13.89 7.57
CA LYS A 119 -8.35 -13.78 6.44
C LYS A 119 -8.26 -14.98 5.51
N GLN A 120 -7.05 -15.44 5.18
CA GLN A 120 -6.84 -16.67 4.41
C GLN A 120 -7.47 -17.90 5.09
N GLU A 121 -7.31 -18.03 6.41
CA GLU A 121 -7.89 -19.13 7.20
C GLU A 121 -9.42 -19.13 7.19
N GLN A 122 -10.06 -17.97 6.99
CA GLN A 122 -11.51 -17.83 6.95
C GLN A 122 -12.10 -18.02 5.55
N ASP A 123 -11.38 -17.57 4.54
CA ASP A 123 -11.93 -17.41 3.19
C ASP A 123 -11.46 -18.50 2.21
N GLU A 124 -10.39 -19.26 2.54
CA GLU A 124 -9.75 -20.18 1.61
C GLU A 124 -9.71 -21.62 2.14
N ASP A 125 -9.97 -22.58 1.24
CA ASP A 125 -9.89 -24.01 1.56
C ASP A 125 -8.44 -24.45 1.89
N VAL A 126 -7.46 -23.82 1.27
CA VAL A 126 -6.03 -24.05 1.50
C VAL A 126 -5.34 -22.73 1.87
N PRO A 127 -5.45 -22.29 3.12
CA PRO A 127 -4.95 -21.01 3.56
C PRO A 127 -3.42 -20.91 3.47
N LYS A 128 -2.94 -19.73 3.11
CA LYS A 128 -1.52 -19.38 3.10
C LYS A 128 -1.13 -18.64 4.36
N LYS A 129 -0.06 -19.06 5.00
CA LYS A 129 0.57 -18.26 6.05
C LYS A 129 1.39 -17.14 5.40
N ILE A 130 0.96 -15.92 5.60
CA ILE A 130 1.60 -14.73 5.01
C ILE A 130 2.70 -14.23 5.96
N SER A 131 3.88 -14.04 5.41
CA SER A 131 5.02 -13.50 6.15
C SER A 131 5.03 -11.97 6.13
N SER A 132 5.54 -11.35 7.19
CA SER A 132 5.80 -9.90 7.20
C SER A 132 6.74 -9.43 6.08
N LYS A 133 7.59 -10.33 5.56
CA LYS A 133 8.49 -10.07 4.43
C LYS A 133 7.78 -9.98 3.07
N GLU A 134 6.52 -10.32 3.02
CA GLU A 134 5.66 -10.30 1.82
C GLU A 134 4.73 -9.09 1.79
N ILE A 135 4.97 -8.13 2.72
CA ILE A 135 4.25 -6.86 2.82
C ILE A 135 5.18 -5.74 2.37
N MET A 136 4.73 -4.99 1.36
CA MET A 136 5.44 -3.83 0.81
C MET A 136 4.75 -2.53 1.22
N PHE A 137 5.50 -1.43 1.18
CA PHE A 137 5.00 -0.11 1.57
C PHE A 137 5.29 0.96 0.52
N GLY A 138 4.28 1.80 0.28
CA GLY A 138 4.41 3.09 -0.38
C GLY A 138 4.05 4.20 0.61
N CYS A 139 4.96 5.14 0.84
CA CYS A 139 4.71 6.27 1.72
C CYS A 139 4.91 7.57 0.92
N THR A 140 3.93 8.46 0.98
CA THR A 140 4.00 9.75 0.29
C THR A 140 3.53 10.87 1.20
N GLY A 141 4.02 12.09 0.96
CA GLY A 141 3.61 13.28 1.69
C GLY A 141 4.77 14.10 2.24
N THR A 142 4.57 14.68 3.41
CA THR A 142 5.55 15.54 4.08
C THR A 142 6.79 14.73 4.49
N ILE A 143 7.95 15.33 4.33
CA ILE A 143 9.25 14.79 4.72
C ILE A 143 9.62 15.34 6.10
N GLY A 144 10.01 14.44 7.03
CA GLY A 144 10.44 14.79 8.39
C GLY A 144 9.38 14.75 9.43
#